data_8b0a0992e67063d145e47e8c42b78764
#
_entry.id   8b0a0992e67063d145e47e8c42b78764
#
_cell.length_a   1.000
_cell.length_b   1.000
_cell.length_c   1.000
_cell.angle_alpha   90.00
_cell.angle_beta   90.00
_cell.angle_gamma   90.00
#
_symmetry.space_group_name_H-M   'P 1'
#
loop_
_entity.id
_entity.type
_entity.pdbx_description
1 polymer ?
#
loop_
_entity_poly.entity_id
_entity_poly.type
_entity_poly.pdbx_seq_one_letter_code
_entity_poly.pdbx_strand_id
1 'polypeptide(L)'
;MEARHWNKIARNYHEEVISPFQQGVENPLPGALRRLRGARRLAVVEFGCGTGELLPLLSSRFRQVTAIDFSQAMLAEARKKVVRSNVEFLRQDLRDLSSFRERFDVAVVVNAVLAPDPRDVNRILDGIFASLRPGGRLLGVFPAMEPVLYQAMLIFEEEIASVPEEKRALSRTRRRLERSKFNFELGRYDEGGLQQKFFYQFEIAWRLRRAGFRHVRLGKVLYPWDPEQMGYEIFPDAPPMWDWFVSARRPAAPRRASRAS
;
A
#
# COMPACT_ATOMS: atom_id res chain seq x y z
N MET A 1 -6.29 13.66 -3.75
CA MET A 1 -7.27 12.54 -3.63
C MET A 1 -8.38 13.02 -2.70
N GLU A 2 -9.62 12.89 -3.09
CA GLU A 2 -10.74 13.45 -2.33
C GLU A 2 -11.39 12.39 -1.45
N ALA A 3 -11.61 12.70 -0.18
CA ALA A 3 -12.35 11.85 0.77
C ALA A 3 -13.75 11.46 0.27
N ARG A 4 -14.33 12.29 -0.63
CA ARG A 4 -15.67 12.07 -1.18
C ARG A 4 -15.82 10.74 -1.91
N HIS A 5 -14.83 10.33 -2.71
CA HIS A 5 -14.83 9.04 -3.41
C HIS A 5 -14.86 7.88 -2.38
N TRP A 6 -13.94 7.89 -1.43
CA TRP A 6 -13.83 6.85 -0.43
C TRP A 6 -15.02 6.78 0.54
N ASN A 7 -15.64 7.94 0.84
CA ASN A 7 -16.88 7.97 1.60
C ASN A 7 -18.03 7.26 0.85
N LYS A 8 -18.07 7.36 -0.49
CA LYS A 8 -19.12 6.75 -1.31
C LYS A 8 -19.03 5.23 -1.32
N ILE A 9 -17.83 4.69 -1.47
CA ILE A 9 -17.61 3.24 -1.63
C ILE A 9 -17.42 2.49 -0.29
N ALA A 10 -17.33 3.18 0.85
CA ALA A 10 -16.98 2.58 2.12
C ALA A 10 -17.83 1.35 2.52
N ARG A 11 -19.12 1.34 2.16
CA ARG A 11 -20.03 0.21 2.48
C ARG A 11 -19.78 -1.01 1.60
N ASN A 12 -19.43 -0.78 0.32
CA ASN A 12 -19.20 -1.81 -0.69
C ASN A 12 -17.73 -1.93 -1.05
N TYR A 13 -16.84 -1.48 -0.16
CA TYR A 13 -15.39 -1.40 -0.42
C TYR A 13 -14.80 -2.72 -0.93
N HIS A 14 -15.23 -3.85 -0.37
CA HIS A 14 -14.74 -5.18 -0.74
C HIS A 14 -15.25 -5.68 -2.11
N GLU A 15 -16.28 -5.04 -2.65
CA GLU A 15 -16.81 -5.36 -3.98
C GLU A 15 -16.11 -4.52 -5.07
N GLU A 16 -15.61 -3.33 -4.69
CA GLU A 16 -15.02 -2.37 -5.63
C GLU A 16 -13.49 -2.36 -5.61
N VAL A 17 -12.84 -2.92 -4.56
CA VAL A 17 -11.38 -2.85 -4.39
C VAL A 17 -10.83 -4.23 -4.07
N ILE A 18 -9.86 -4.67 -4.86
CA ILE A 18 -9.14 -5.93 -4.60
C ILE A 18 -8.33 -5.77 -3.32
N SER A 19 -8.69 -6.58 -2.30
CA SER A 19 -8.00 -6.53 -1.02
C SER A 19 -6.75 -7.41 -1.02
N PRO A 20 -5.61 -6.91 -0.51
CA PRO A 20 -4.44 -7.76 -0.30
C PRO A 20 -4.62 -8.79 0.82
N PHE A 21 -5.80 -8.84 1.46
CA PHE A 21 -6.14 -9.79 2.53
C PHE A 21 -7.21 -10.80 2.15
N GLN A 22 -7.71 -10.75 0.90
CA GLN A 22 -8.71 -11.69 0.44
C GLN A 22 -8.15 -13.11 0.30
N GLN A 23 -9.05 -14.09 0.19
CA GLN A 23 -8.69 -15.50 0.05
C GLN A 23 -7.83 -15.72 -1.19
N GLY A 24 -6.82 -16.59 -1.09
CA GLY A 24 -5.91 -16.90 -2.19
C GLY A 24 -4.74 -15.94 -2.37
N VAL A 25 -4.76 -14.74 -1.75
CA VAL A 25 -3.66 -13.78 -1.84
C VAL A 25 -2.52 -14.18 -0.91
N GLU A 26 -1.31 -14.31 -1.46
CA GLU A 26 -0.10 -14.54 -0.68
C GLU A 26 0.48 -13.22 -0.19
N ASN A 27 0.15 -12.84 1.04
CA ASN A 27 0.56 -11.56 1.62
C ASN A 27 1.56 -11.76 2.77
N PRO A 28 2.83 -11.31 2.62
CA PRO A 28 3.84 -11.40 3.68
C PRO A 28 3.57 -10.52 4.91
N LEU A 29 2.76 -9.46 4.79
CA LEU A 29 2.57 -8.44 5.83
C LEU A 29 2.03 -9.03 7.14
N PRO A 30 0.95 -9.84 7.18
CA PRO A 30 0.46 -10.43 8.43
C PRO A 30 1.52 -11.29 9.13
N GLY A 31 2.28 -12.08 8.35
CA GLY A 31 3.40 -12.88 8.85
C GLY A 31 4.53 -12.02 9.43
N ALA A 32 4.88 -10.92 8.77
CA ALA A 32 5.89 -9.97 9.27
C ALA A 32 5.46 -9.32 10.60
N LEU A 33 4.19 -8.91 10.70
CA LEU A 33 3.62 -8.37 11.95
C LEU A 33 3.62 -9.40 13.08
N ARG A 34 3.26 -10.67 12.79
CA ARG A 34 3.28 -11.74 13.80
C ARG A 34 4.68 -12.04 14.32
N ARG A 35 5.73 -11.89 13.51
CA ARG A 35 7.14 -12.11 13.89
C ARG A 35 7.76 -10.95 14.68
N LEU A 36 7.09 -9.81 14.86
CA LEU A 36 7.62 -8.71 15.66
C LEU A 36 7.69 -9.11 17.14
N ARG A 37 8.93 -9.18 17.66
CA ARG A 37 9.17 -9.48 19.07
C ARG A 37 8.75 -8.31 19.96
N GLY A 38 8.15 -8.61 21.11
CA GLY A 38 7.77 -7.59 22.09
C GLY A 38 6.60 -6.71 21.65
N ALA A 39 5.80 -7.09 20.64
CA ALA A 39 4.70 -6.30 20.09
C ALA A 39 3.72 -5.79 21.17
N ARG A 40 3.49 -6.56 22.25
CA ARG A 40 2.66 -6.16 23.39
C ARG A 40 3.17 -4.94 24.17
N ARG A 41 4.39 -4.46 23.89
CA ARG A 41 4.97 -3.24 24.47
C ARG A 41 5.00 -2.09 23.47
N LEU A 42 4.73 -2.35 22.19
CA LEU A 42 4.88 -1.41 21.10
C LEU A 42 3.57 -0.68 20.80
N ALA A 43 3.69 0.59 20.39
CA ALA A 43 2.63 1.37 19.77
C ALA A 43 2.72 1.24 18.26
N VAL A 44 1.61 0.88 17.62
CA VAL A 44 1.50 0.78 16.16
C VAL A 44 0.50 1.80 15.64
N VAL A 45 0.76 2.32 14.45
CA VAL A 45 -0.19 3.12 13.67
C VAL A 45 -0.46 2.42 12.34
N GLU A 46 -1.71 2.43 11.91
CA GLU A 46 -2.12 2.09 10.55
C GLU A 46 -2.55 3.37 9.83
N PHE A 47 -1.79 3.78 8.84
CA PHE A 47 -2.05 4.95 8.00
C PHE A 47 -2.91 4.55 6.79
N GLY A 48 -4.12 5.11 6.69
CA GLY A 48 -5.12 4.73 5.71
C GLY A 48 -5.71 3.36 6.07
N CYS A 49 -6.30 3.25 7.27
CA CYS A 49 -6.81 1.97 7.75
C CYS A 49 -8.07 1.48 6.99
N GLY A 50 -8.68 2.32 6.15
CA GLY A 50 -9.88 1.98 5.39
C GLY A 50 -10.98 1.41 6.28
N THR A 51 -11.56 0.29 5.87
CA THR A 51 -12.59 -0.44 6.63
C THR A 51 -12.03 -1.32 7.76
N GLY A 52 -10.72 -1.23 8.05
CA GLY A 52 -10.11 -1.85 9.23
C GLY A 52 -9.82 -3.33 9.14
N GLU A 53 -9.51 -3.88 7.97
CA GLU A 53 -9.24 -5.32 7.78
C GLU A 53 -8.09 -5.85 8.64
N LEU A 54 -7.06 -5.05 8.86
CA LEU A 54 -5.88 -5.45 9.64
C LEU A 54 -6.03 -5.18 11.15
N LEU A 55 -6.99 -4.35 11.56
CA LEU A 55 -7.17 -3.93 12.96
C LEU A 55 -7.39 -5.09 13.94
N PRO A 56 -8.12 -6.19 13.61
CA PRO A 56 -8.23 -7.35 14.50
C PRO A 56 -6.85 -7.96 14.84
N LEU A 57 -5.95 -8.07 13.85
CA LEU A 57 -4.59 -8.55 14.07
C LEU A 57 -3.78 -7.55 14.90
N LEU A 58 -3.81 -6.27 14.56
CA LEU A 58 -3.05 -5.23 15.26
C LEU A 58 -3.50 -5.10 16.72
N SER A 59 -4.80 -5.01 16.97
CA SER A 59 -5.35 -4.84 18.32
C SER A 59 -5.11 -6.04 19.25
N SER A 60 -5.00 -7.24 18.71
CA SER A 60 -4.69 -8.44 19.49
C SER A 60 -3.22 -8.54 19.88
N ARG A 61 -2.32 -7.88 19.15
CA ARG A 61 -0.86 -8.04 19.31
C ARG A 61 -0.14 -6.86 19.92
N PHE A 62 -0.58 -5.65 19.64
CA PHE A 62 0.12 -4.43 20.07
C PHE A 62 -0.49 -3.84 21.34
N ARG A 63 0.35 -3.10 22.11
CA ARG A 63 -0.12 -2.40 23.30
C ARG A 63 -1.18 -1.35 22.96
N GLN A 64 -0.92 -0.57 21.93
CA GLN A 64 -1.78 0.52 21.46
C GLN A 64 -1.78 0.54 19.94
N VAL A 65 -2.94 0.74 19.36
CA VAL A 65 -3.17 0.87 17.92
C VAL A 65 -3.79 2.23 17.65
N THR A 66 -3.22 2.99 16.73
CA THR A 66 -3.84 4.19 16.19
C THR A 66 -4.23 3.91 14.75
N ALA A 67 -5.53 3.93 14.45
CA ALA A 67 -6.09 3.73 13.12
C ALA A 67 -6.42 5.08 12.51
N ILE A 68 -5.78 5.43 11.41
CA ILE A 68 -5.91 6.74 10.76
C ILE A 68 -6.51 6.56 9.37
N ASP A 69 -7.56 7.32 9.09
CA ASP A 69 -8.08 7.49 7.72
C ASP A 69 -8.67 8.89 7.57
N PHE A 70 -8.68 9.43 6.35
CA PHE A 70 -9.27 10.74 6.08
C PHE A 70 -10.78 10.67 5.81
N SER A 71 -11.30 9.46 5.50
CA SER A 71 -12.71 9.18 5.25
C SER A 71 -13.43 8.82 6.54
N GLN A 72 -14.41 9.64 6.91
CA GLN A 72 -15.25 9.38 8.07
C GLN A 72 -16.08 8.09 7.90
N ALA A 73 -16.51 7.79 6.68
CA ALA A 73 -17.28 6.59 6.39
C ALA A 73 -16.43 5.32 6.54
N MET A 74 -15.17 5.34 6.08
CA MET A 74 -14.21 4.23 6.30
C MET A 74 -14.00 3.99 7.79
N LEU A 75 -13.75 5.03 8.57
CA LEU A 75 -13.59 4.90 10.03
C LEU A 75 -14.86 4.35 10.72
N ALA A 76 -16.04 4.68 10.21
CA ALA A 76 -17.30 4.14 10.75
C ALA A 76 -17.40 2.61 10.50
N GLU A 77 -17.00 2.13 9.34
CA GLU A 77 -16.96 0.69 9.04
C GLU A 77 -15.84 0.00 9.85
N ALA A 78 -14.68 0.62 9.98
CA ALA A 78 -13.56 0.08 10.76
C ALA A 78 -13.92 -0.13 12.25
N ARG A 79 -14.66 0.81 12.84
CA ARG A 79 -15.13 0.69 14.23
C ARG A 79 -16.04 -0.51 14.47
N LYS A 80 -16.79 -0.95 13.46
CA LYS A 80 -17.66 -2.14 13.57
C LYS A 80 -16.86 -3.44 13.68
N LYS A 81 -15.65 -3.48 13.09
CA LYS A 81 -14.78 -4.68 13.06
C LYS A 81 -13.98 -4.89 14.35
N VAL A 82 -13.73 -3.82 15.11
CA VAL A 82 -12.89 -3.91 16.32
C VAL A 82 -13.48 -3.08 17.45
N VAL A 83 -13.96 -3.77 18.50
CA VAL A 83 -14.39 -3.16 19.76
C VAL A 83 -13.33 -3.49 20.82
N ARG A 84 -12.23 -2.76 20.85
CA ARG A 84 -11.15 -2.93 21.84
C ARG A 84 -10.68 -1.57 22.36
N SER A 85 -10.45 -1.49 23.67
CA SER A 85 -10.01 -0.26 24.34
C SER A 85 -8.62 0.25 23.95
N ASN A 86 -7.81 -0.61 23.31
CA ASN A 86 -6.48 -0.25 22.86
C ASN A 86 -6.42 0.29 21.43
N VAL A 87 -7.58 0.55 20.78
CA VAL A 87 -7.64 1.10 19.41
C VAL A 87 -8.21 2.51 19.46
N GLU A 88 -7.41 3.47 19.01
CA GLU A 88 -7.79 4.87 18.80
C GLU A 88 -8.04 5.11 17.31
N PHE A 89 -9.18 5.70 16.95
CA PHE A 89 -9.53 6.04 15.57
C PHE A 89 -9.45 7.54 15.36
N LEU A 90 -8.62 7.98 14.42
CA LEU A 90 -8.40 9.39 14.12
C LEU A 90 -8.70 9.70 12.66
N ARG A 91 -9.47 10.74 12.42
CA ARG A 91 -9.67 11.28 11.09
C ARG A 91 -8.53 12.24 10.76
N GLN A 92 -7.67 11.87 9.81
CA GLN A 92 -6.50 12.67 9.45
C GLN A 92 -6.10 12.42 7.99
N ASP A 93 -5.72 13.49 7.30
CA ASP A 93 -5.10 13.42 5.98
C ASP A 93 -3.62 13.06 6.14
N LEU A 94 -3.15 12.07 5.39
CA LEU A 94 -1.76 11.62 5.45
C LEU A 94 -0.75 12.68 4.95
N ARG A 95 -1.22 13.72 4.25
CA ARG A 95 -0.39 14.86 3.84
C ARG A 95 -0.01 15.76 5.01
N ASP A 96 -0.67 15.64 6.15
CA ASP A 96 -0.31 16.35 7.37
C ASP A 96 -0.24 15.39 8.57
N LEU A 97 0.96 14.92 8.86
CA LEU A 97 1.28 14.07 10.00
C LEU A 97 2.14 14.77 11.05
N SER A 98 2.15 16.10 11.05
CA SER A 98 3.00 16.92 11.93
C SER A 98 2.78 16.67 13.43
N SER A 99 1.55 16.34 13.82
CA SER A 99 1.16 16.05 15.21
C SER A 99 1.61 14.67 15.73
N PHE A 100 2.16 13.82 14.87
CA PHE A 100 2.51 12.43 15.24
C PHE A 100 4.01 12.18 15.43
N ARG A 101 4.83 13.22 15.52
CA ARG A 101 6.29 13.10 15.57
C ARG A 101 6.75 12.14 16.69
N GLU A 102 7.57 11.12 16.30
CA GLU A 102 8.18 10.12 17.19
C GLU A 102 7.19 9.41 18.16
N ARG A 103 5.99 9.20 17.70
CA ARG A 103 4.90 8.64 18.51
C ARG A 103 4.82 7.10 18.46
N PHE A 104 5.25 6.49 17.35
CA PHE A 104 5.02 5.08 17.08
C PHE A 104 6.29 4.26 16.96
N ASP A 105 6.22 2.99 17.35
CA ASP A 105 7.29 2.01 17.19
C ASP A 105 7.18 1.29 15.83
N VAL A 106 5.95 1.15 15.32
CA VAL A 106 5.64 0.50 14.06
C VAL A 106 4.62 1.34 13.29
N ALA A 107 4.89 1.58 12.03
CA ALA A 107 3.94 2.13 11.07
C ALA A 107 3.54 1.06 10.07
N VAL A 108 2.24 0.96 9.78
CA VAL A 108 1.66 0.09 8.77
C VAL A 108 0.98 0.95 7.72
N VAL A 109 1.16 0.61 6.45
CA VAL A 109 0.53 1.28 5.30
C VAL A 109 0.10 0.20 4.32
N VAL A 110 -1.18 0.18 3.94
CA VAL A 110 -1.68 -0.77 2.94
C VAL A 110 -2.45 -0.01 1.88
N ASN A 111 -1.89 0.08 0.68
CA ASN A 111 -2.47 0.74 -0.49
C ASN A 111 -3.09 2.13 -0.18
N ALA A 112 -2.43 2.91 0.71
CA ALA A 112 -2.94 4.20 1.18
C ALA A 112 -2.12 5.41 0.69
N VAL A 113 -0.88 5.22 0.23
CA VAL A 113 -0.06 6.28 -0.36
C VAL A 113 -0.36 6.36 -1.86
N LEU A 114 -1.54 6.87 -2.21
CA LEU A 114 -2.07 6.86 -3.57
C LEU A 114 -2.11 8.26 -4.22
N ALA A 115 -1.57 9.29 -3.57
CA ALA A 115 -1.57 10.66 -4.09
C ALA A 115 -0.89 10.72 -5.47
N PRO A 116 -1.54 11.27 -6.52
CA PRO A 116 -0.96 11.31 -7.86
C PRO A 116 0.18 12.33 -8.00
N ASP A 117 0.23 13.35 -7.13
CA ASP A 117 1.32 14.34 -7.10
C ASP A 117 2.55 13.77 -6.37
N PRO A 118 3.72 13.69 -7.02
CA PRO A 118 4.94 13.22 -6.38
C PRO A 118 5.37 14.01 -5.14
N ARG A 119 4.97 15.29 -5.04
CA ARG A 119 5.24 16.15 -3.87
C ARG A 119 4.44 15.68 -2.67
N ASP A 120 3.17 15.30 -2.89
CA ASP A 120 2.32 14.76 -1.84
C ASP A 120 2.79 13.36 -1.40
N VAL A 121 3.19 12.50 -2.35
CA VAL A 121 3.83 11.20 -2.01
C VAL A 121 5.04 11.41 -1.11
N ASN A 122 5.92 12.34 -1.47
CA ASN A 122 7.11 12.64 -0.66
C ASN A 122 6.74 13.17 0.73
N ARG A 123 5.79 14.11 0.81
CA ARG A 123 5.29 14.67 2.08
C ARG A 123 4.71 13.60 2.99
N ILE A 124 3.91 12.68 2.44
CA ILE A 124 3.34 11.55 3.20
C ILE A 124 4.45 10.65 3.73
N LEU A 125 5.41 10.24 2.89
CA LEU A 125 6.51 9.37 3.32
C LEU A 125 7.43 10.04 4.35
N ASP A 126 7.68 11.34 4.23
CA ASP A 126 8.44 12.13 5.20
C ASP A 126 7.68 12.19 6.55
N GLY A 127 6.36 12.38 6.50
CA GLY A 127 5.50 12.37 7.68
C GLY A 127 5.46 11.00 8.37
N ILE A 128 5.33 9.92 7.61
CA ILE A 128 5.41 8.55 8.13
C ILE A 128 6.77 8.30 8.80
N PHE A 129 7.86 8.72 8.16
CA PHE A 129 9.20 8.61 8.74
C PHE A 129 9.31 9.39 10.06
N ALA A 130 8.85 10.65 10.08
CA ALA A 130 8.90 11.49 11.27
C ALA A 130 8.03 10.98 12.43
N SER A 131 6.94 10.29 12.14
CA SER A 131 6.02 9.71 13.13
C SER A 131 6.58 8.52 13.89
N LEU A 132 7.54 7.82 13.29
CA LEU A 132 8.22 6.69 13.93
C LEU A 132 9.24 7.17 14.94
N ARG A 133 9.38 6.47 16.06
CA ARG A 133 10.52 6.62 16.97
C ARG A 133 11.82 6.20 16.29
N PRO A 134 12.98 6.72 16.73
CA PRO A 134 14.28 6.17 16.32
C PRO A 134 14.33 4.66 16.53
N GLY A 135 14.75 3.90 15.51
CA GLY A 135 14.70 2.42 15.50
C GLY A 135 13.35 1.82 15.08
N GLY A 136 12.33 2.64 14.90
CA GLY A 136 10.99 2.23 14.47
C GLY A 136 10.97 1.59 13.08
N ARG A 137 9.89 0.89 12.77
CA ARG A 137 9.74 0.11 11.54
C ARG A 137 8.53 0.55 10.73
N LEU A 138 8.72 0.60 9.40
CA LEU A 138 7.65 0.65 8.43
C LEU A 138 7.45 -0.74 7.83
N LEU A 139 6.20 -1.20 7.79
CA LEU A 139 5.74 -2.37 7.06
C LEU A 139 4.56 -1.93 6.18
N GLY A 140 4.53 -2.33 4.91
CA GLY A 140 3.45 -1.86 4.05
C GLY A 140 3.26 -2.67 2.78
N VAL A 141 2.15 -2.39 2.12
CA VAL A 141 1.81 -2.83 0.76
C VAL A 141 1.58 -1.58 -0.07
N PHE A 142 2.17 -1.54 -1.26
CA PHE A 142 2.08 -0.42 -2.20
C PHE A 142 1.69 -0.94 -3.57
N PRO A 143 0.73 -0.33 -4.28
CA PRO A 143 0.33 -0.78 -5.60
C PRO A 143 1.51 -0.73 -6.56
N ALA A 144 1.70 -1.83 -7.30
CA ALA A 144 2.81 -1.96 -8.24
C ALA A 144 2.38 -1.58 -9.66
N MET A 145 3.26 -0.89 -10.41
CA MET A 145 3.04 -0.54 -11.81
C MET A 145 3.56 -1.63 -12.76
N GLU A 146 4.58 -2.37 -12.37
CA GLU A 146 5.16 -3.43 -13.20
C GLU A 146 4.17 -4.53 -13.60
N PRO A 147 3.21 -4.96 -12.75
CA PRO A 147 2.19 -5.93 -13.15
C PRO A 147 1.35 -5.49 -14.35
N VAL A 148 1.08 -4.19 -14.48
CA VAL A 148 0.35 -3.64 -15.64
C VAL A 148 1.17 -3.81 -16.93
N LEU A 149 2.49 -3.59 -16.86
CA LEU A 149 3.39 -3.82 -17.99
C LEU A 149 3.51 -5.32 -18.31
N TYR A 150 3.54 -6.14 -17.28
CA TYR A 150 3.56 -7.60 -17.41
C TYR A 150 2.29 -8.12 -18.10
N GLN A 151 1.12 -7.66 -17.69
CA GLN A 151 -0.15 -7.99 -18.35
C GLN A 151 -0.17 -7.53 -19.81
N ALA A 152 0.35 -6.32 -20.08
CA ALA A 152 0.46 -5.82 -21.45
C ALA A 152 1.30 -6.73 -22.34
N MET A 153 2.39 -7.29 -21.80
CA MET A 153 3.24 -8.25 -22.51
C MET A 153 2.47 -9.55 -22.79
N LEU A 154 1.76 -10.10 -21.81
CA LEU A 154 0.97 -11.33 -21.99
C LEU A 154 -0.10 -11.15 -23.05
N ILE A 155 -0.83 -10.02 -23.03
CA ILE A 155 -1.83 -9.69 -24.06
C ILE A 155 -1.15 -9.57 -25.44
N PHE A 156 0.03 -8.96 -25.50
CA PHE A 156 0.74 -8.79 -26.77
C PHE A 156 1.18 -10.14 -27.36
N GLU A 157 1.65 -11.08 -26.56
CA GLU A 157 2.03 -12.43 -27.00
C GLU A 157 0.81 -13.17 -27.59
N GLU A 158 -0.38 -13.05 -27.00
CA GLU A 158 -1.61 -13.61 -27.59
C GLU A 158 -1.99 -12.94 -28.92
N GLU A 159 -1.91 -11.60 -28.96
CA GLU A 159 -2.29 -10.85 -30.16
C GLU A 159 -1.34 -11.11 -31.33
N ILE A 160 -0.03 -11.16 -31.10
CA ILE A 160 0.95 -11.40 -32.17
C ILE A 160 0.86 -12.83 -32.72
N ALA A 161 0.45 -13.80 -31.89
CA ALA A 161 0.19 -15.17 -32.34
C ALA A 161 -1.02 -15.24 -33.28
N SER A 162 -1.99 -14.34 -33.12
CA SER A 162 -3.23 -14.31 -33.96
C SER A 162 -3.14 -13.37 -35.15
N VAL A 163 -2.27 -12.35 -35.10
CA VAL A 163 -2.14 -11.30 -36.12
C VAL A 163 -0.65 -11.08 -36.43
N PRO A 164 -0.16 -11.49 -37.61
CA PRO A 164 1.28 -11.38 -37.95
C PRO A 164 1.82 -9.94 -38.01
N GLU A 165 0.95 -8.93 -38.19
CA GLU A 165 1.35 -7.53 -38.24
C GLU A 165 1.53 -6.95 -36.83
N GLU A 166 2.77 -6.72 -36.41
CA GLU A 166 3.13 -6.16 -35.09
C GLU A 166 2.34 -4.89 -34.74
N LYS A 167 2.21 -3.94 -35.67
CA LYS A 167 1.46 -2.70 -35.44
C LYS A 167 -0.01 -2.96 -35.07
N ARG A 168 -0.62 -3.95 -35.71
CA ARG A 168 -2.01 -4.33 -35.46
C ARG A 168 -2.15 -5.07 -34.13
N ALA A 169 -1.24 -5.99 -33.83
CA ALA A 169 -1.17 -6.64 -32.52
C ALA A 169 -1.00 -5.64 -31.40
N LEU A 170 -0.05 -4.68 -31.52
CA LEU A 170 0.16 -3.63 -30.54
C LEU A 170 -1.07 -2.73 -30.36
N SER A 171 -1.78 -2.39 -31.42
CA SER A 171 -3.02 -1.60 -31.35
C SER A 171 -4.12 -2.32 -30.57
N ARG A 172 -4.26 -3.65 -30.79
CA ARG A 172 -5.21 -4.49 -30.05
C ARG A 172 -4.84 -4.61 -28.58
N THR A 173 -3.55 -4.86 -28.28
CA THR A 173 -3.02 -4.89 -26.91
C THR A 173 -3.34 -3.60 -26.15
N ARG A 174 -3.07 -2.44 -26.76
CA ARG A 174 -3.35 -1.14 -26.13
C ARG A 174 -4.82 -0.93 -25.81
N ARG A 175 -5.72 -1.45 -26.64
CA ARG A 175 -7.18 -1.37 -26.42
C ARG A 175 -7.62 -2.34 -25.33
N ARG A 176 -7.16 -3.61 -25.33
CA ARG A 176 -7.47 -4.61 -24.31
C ARG A 176 -6.98 -4.16 -22.92
N LEU A 177 -5.76 -3.64 -22.84
CA LEU A 177 -5.18 -3.09 -21.61
C LEU A 177 -5.88 -1.82 -21.12
N GLU A 178 -6.77 -1.20 -21.90
CA GLU A 178 -7.30 0.14 -21.61
C GLU A 178 -6.16 1.14 -21.31
N ARG A 179 -5.13 1.13 -22.16
CA ARG A 179 -3.88 1.87 -21.93
C ARG A 179 -4.06 3.35 -21.59
N SER A 180 -5.16 3.95 -22.03
CA SER A 180 -5.49 5.35 -21.72
C SER A 180 -5.68 5.64 -20.23
N LYS A 181 -6.00 4.63 -19.44
CA LYS A 181 -6.10 4.73 -17.97
C LYS A 181 -4.74 4.83 -17.28
N PHE A 182 -3.63 4.53 -17.97
CA PHE A 182 -2.31 4.47 -17.37
C PHE A 182 -1.36 5.53 -17.93
N ASN A 183 -0.67 6.24 -17.02
CA ASN A 183 0.51 7.03 -17.33
C ASN A 183 1.72 6.30 -16.77
N PHE A 184 2.44 5.59 -17.65
CA PHE A 184 3.58 4.76 -17.25
C PHE A 184 4.78 5.57 -16.81
N GLU A 185 5.02 6.77 -17.37
CA GLU A 185 6.15 7.63 -17.01
C GLU A 185 6.04 8.11 -15.54
N LEU A 186 4.83 8.36 -15.09
CA LEU A 186 4.56 8.87 -13.75
C LEU A 186 4.03 7.81 -12.78
N GLY A 187 3.79 6.59 -13.28
CA GLY A 187 3.18 5.51 -12.48
C GLY A 187 1.80 5.92 -11.97
N ARG A 188 0.91 6.37 -12.85
CA ARG A 188 -0.46 6.78 -12.48
C ARG A 188 -1.49 5.91 -13.16
N TYR A 189 -2.54 5.62 -12.42
CA TYR A 189 -3.76 4.99 -12.90
C TYR A 189 -4.94 5.94 -12.72
N ASP A 190 -5.77 6.07 -13.75
CA ASP A 190 -6.98 6.89 -13.74
C ASP A 190 -8.21 5.99 -13.87
N GLU A 191 -9.06 6.01 -12.86
CA GLU A 191 -10.33 5.31 -12.89
C GLU A 191 -11.47 6.30 -12.68
N GLY A 192 -12.17 6.61 -13.78
CA GLY A 192 -13.31 7.54 -13.74
C GLY A 192 -12.97 8.94 -13.22
N GLY A 193 -11.75 9.43 -13.46
CA GLY A 193 -11.24 10.71 -12.98
C GLY A 193 -10.54 10.65 -11.62
N LEU A 194 -10.52 9.49 -10.96
CA LEU A 194 -9.74 9.27 -9.75
C LEU A 194 -8.33 8.82 -10.12
N GLN A 195 -7.39 9.75 -10.09
CA GLN A 195 -5.99 9.41 -10.31
C GLN A 195 -5.34 8.85 -9.05
N GLN A 196 -4.68 7.70 -9.20
CA GLN A 196 -3.99 6.99 -8.14
C GLN A 196 -2.52 6.75 -8.51
N LYS A 197 -1.62 6.77 -7.52
CA LYS A 197 -0.20 6.46 -7.68
C LYS A 197 0.03 4.97 -7.54
N PHE A 198 0.65 4.38 -8.57
CA PHE A 198 1.23 3.04 -8.59
C PHE A 198 2.76 3.17 -8.64
N PHE A 199 3.48 2.31 -7.96
CA PHE A 199 4.91 2.45 -7.76
C PHE A 199 5.71 1.42 -8.55
N TYR A 200 6.78 1.89 -9.19
CA TYR A 200 7.85 1.02 -9.64
C TYR A 200 8.75 0.61 -8.46
N GLN A 201 9.33 -0.58 -8.55
CA GLN A 201 10.25 -1.10 -7.53
C GLN A 201 11.38 -0.12 -7.19
N PHE A 202 12.03 0.41 -8.22
CA PHE A 202 13.12 1.37 -8.05
C PHE A 202 12.64 2.68 -7.42
N GLU A 203 11.43 3.13 -7.78
CA GLU A 203 10.86 4.39 -7.30
C GLU A 203 10.54 4.31 -5.80
N ILE A 204 9.79 3.30 -5.36
CA ILE A 204 9.43 3.19 -3.94
C ILE A 204 10.68 3.01 -3.06
N ALA A 205 11.66 2.23 -3.53
CA ALA A 205 12.93 2.06 -2.82
C ALA A 205 13.71 3.38 -2.70
N TRP A 206 13.75 4.16 -3.77
CA TRP A 206 14.41 5.48 -3.79
C TRP A 206 13.69 6.47 -2.86
N ARG A 207 12.35 6.59 -2.96
CA ARG A 207 11.55 7.51 -2.15
C ARG A 207 11.68 7.24 -0.66
N LEU A 208 11.66 5.97 -0.26
CA LEU A 208 11.85 5.59 1.14
C LEU A 208 13.26 5.96 1.65
N ARG A 209 14.31 5.72 0.85
CA ARG A 209 15.67 6.14 1.21
C ARG A 209 15.80 7.66 1.30
N ARG A 210 15.18 8.39 0.38
CA ARG A 210 15.10 9.85 0.39
C ARG A 210 14.44 10.37 1.66
N ALA A 211 13.33 9.75 2.11
CA ALA A 211 12.66 10.11 3.36
C ALA A 211 13.50 9.80 4.62
N GLY A 212 14.63 9.08 4.49
CA GLY A 212 15.53 8.75 5.58
C GLY A 212 15.50 7.29 6.03
N PHE A 213 14.60 6.47 5.50
CA PHE A 213 14.56 5.04 5.83
C PHE A 213 15.84 4.31 5.41
N ARG A 214 16.21 3.29 6.20
CA ARG A 214 17.30 2.36 5.93
C ARG A 214 16.78 0.92 5.95
N HIS A 215 17.61 -0.01 5.49
CA HIS A 215 17.25 -1.44 5.40
C HIS A 215 15.94 -1.66 4.63
N VAL A 216 15.74 -0.89 3.55
CA VAL A 216 14.58 -1.01 2.68
C VAL A 216 14.66 -2.35 1.95
N ARG A 217 13.68 -3.21 2.20
CA ARG A 217 13.51 -4.51 1.56
C ARG A 217 12.16 -4.54 0.87
N LEU A 218 12.13 -5.11 -0.31
CA LEU A 218 10.94 -5.30 -1.12
C LEU A 218 10.69 -6.79 -1.30
N GLY A 219 9.43 -7.16 -1.30
CA GLY A 219 8.90 -8.46 -1.65
C GLY A 219 7.62 -8.27 -2.45
N LYS A 220 6.95 -9.36 -2.79
CA LYS A 220 5.69 -9.33 -3.52
C LYS A 220 4.54 -9.77 -2.62
N VAL A 221 3.38 -9.14 -2.80
CA VAL A 221 2.06 -9.68 -2.42
C VAL A 221 1.50 -10.25 -3.69
N LEU A 222 1.25 -11.55 -3.77
CA LEU A 222 0.85 -12.23 -4.99
C LEU A 222 -0.66 -12.42 -5.03
N TYR A 223 -1.27 -12.00 -6.16
CA TYR A 223 -2.69 -12.13 -6.43
C TYR A 223 -2.89 -13.23 -7.49
N PRO A 224 -3.65 -14.28 -7.19
CA PRO A 224 -3.94 -15.31 -8.18
C PRO A 224 -4.72 -14.73 -9.37
N TRP A 225 -4.59 -15.36 -10.54
CA TRP A 225 -5.44 -15.05 -11.68
C TRP A 225 -6.84 -15.62 -11.43
N ASP A 226 -7.70 -14.84 -10.79
CA ASP A 226 -9.06 -15.22 -10.44
C ASP A 226 -10.06 -14.34 -11.20
N PRO A 227 -10.88 -14.93 -12.11
CA PRO A 227 -11.86 -14.17 -12.89
C PRO A 227 -12.90 -13.45 -12.07
N GLU A 228 -13.28 -14.02 -10.93
CA GLU A 228 -14.31 -13.44 -10.08
C GLU A 228 -13.81 -12.26 -9.26
N GLN A 229 -12.50 -12.18 -9.04
CA GLN A 229 -11.90 -11.19 -8.13
C GLN A 229 -11.13 -10.09 -8.84
N MET A 230 -10.61 -10.32 -10.04
CA MET A 230 -9.64 -9.39 -10.63
C MET A 230 -10.22 -8.40 -11.62
N GLY A 231 -11.38 -8.65 -12.22
CA GLY A 231 -11.94 -7.76 -13.24
C GLY A 231 -11.03 -7.50 -14.46
N TYR A 232 -9.89 -8.20 -14.54
CA TYR A 232 -8.88 -8.11 -15.60
C TYR A 232 -8.87 -9.36 -16.46
N GLU A 233 -8.24 -9.28 -17.63
CA GLU A 233 -7.96 -10.46 -18.43
C GLU A 233 -7.05 -11.44 -17.66
N ILE A 234 -7.33 -12.74 -17.79
CA ILE A 234 -6.78 -13.79 -16.95
C ILE A 234 -5.80 -14.62 -17.73
N PHE A 235 -4.67 -14.90 -17.12
CA PHE A 235 -3.60 -15.73 -17.68
C PHE A 235 -3.23 -16.82 -16.66
N PRO A 236 -4.05 -17.92 -16.53
CA PRO A 236 -3.92 -18.89 -15.45
C PRO A 236 -2.58 -19.62 -15.45
N ASP A 237 -1.96 -19.79 -16.62
CA ASP A 237 -0.65 -20.43 -16.78
C ASP A 237 0.53 -19.47 -16.55
N ALA A 238 0.27 -18.19 -16.36
CA ALA A 238 1.29 -17.18 -16.12
C ALA A 238 1.52 -16.93 -14.63
N PRO A 239 2.73 -16.50 -14.21
CA PRO A 239 2.97 -16.06 -12.83
C PRO A 239 1.97 -15.00 -12.36
N PRO A 240 1.57 -15.04 -11.06
CA PRO A 240 0.53 -14.15 -10.53
C PRO A 240 0.91 -12.68 -10.58
N MET A 241 -0.09 -11.79 -10.57
CA MET A 241 0.06 -10.36 -10.42
C MET A 241 0.54 -10.02 -9.01
N TRP A 242 1.07 -8.81 -8.78
CA TRP A 242 1.59 -8.46 -7.45
C TRP A 242 1.48 -6.99 -7.12
N ASP A 243 1.48 -6.71 -5.80
CA ASP A 243 1.84 -5.43 -5.20
C ASP A 243 3.19 -5.52 -4.51
N TRP A 244 3.78 -4.37 -4.15
CA TRP A 244 5.04 -4.33 -3.42
C TRP A 244 4.81 -4.44 -1.92
N PHE A 245 5.23 -5.56 -1.31
CA PHE A 245 5.45 -5.60 0.13
C PHE A 245 6.73 -4.86 0.47
N VAL A 246 6.66 -3.97 1.47
CA VAL A 246 7.77 -3.13 1.91
C VAL A 246 8.07 -3.37 3.38
N SER A 247 9.35 -3.50 3.70
CA SER A 247 9.86 -3.41 5.07
C SER A 247 11.03 -2.44 5.10
N ALA A 248 10.99 -1.46 6.02
CA ALA A 248 12.03 -0.46 6.19
C ALA A 248 12.20 -0.06 7.66
N ARG A 249 13.31 0.62 8.00
CA ARG A 249 13.57 1.09 9.36
C ARG A 249 13.93 2.57 9.40
N ARG A 250 13.43 3.28 10.39
CA ARG A 250 14.02 4.53 10.82
C ARG A 250 15.31 4.20 11.59
N PRO A 251 16.47 4.83 11.28
CA PRO A 251 17.70 4.63 12.06
C PRO A 251 17.49 4.88 13.56
N ALA A 252 18.19 4.14 14.39
CA ALA A 252 18.26 4.45 15.81
C ALA A 252 19.00 5.79 16.02
N ALA A 253 18.68 6.50 17.09
CA ALA A 253 19.48 7.65 17.49
C ALA A 253 20.94 7.21 17.73
N PRO A 254 21.94 8.01 17.34
CA PRO A 254 23.33 7.71 17.66
C PRO A 254 23.46 7.52 19.18
N ARG A 255 24.11 6.45 19.61
CA ARG A 255 24.45 6.29 21.04
C ARG A 255 25.29 7.51 21.42
N ARG A 256 24.83 8.28 22.38
CA ARG A 256 25.69 9.30 23.01
C ARG A 256 26.92 8.55 23.53
N ALA A 257 28.10 8.90 23.00
CA ALA A 257 29.34 8.43 23.59
C ALA A 257 29.28 8.82 25.07
N SER A 258 29.34 7.84 25.96
CA SER A 258 29.54 8.11 27.40
C SER A 258 30.83 8.90 27.48
N ARG A 259 30.76 10.19 27.82
CA ARG A 259 31.97 10.92 28.27
C ARG A 259 32.45 10.17 29.47
N ALA A 260 33.51 9.43 29.29
CA ALA A 260 34.32 8.96 30.40
C ALA A 260 34.89 10.19 31.11
N SER A 261 34.41 10.44 32.29
CA SER A 261 34.97 11.40 33.25
C SER A 261 36.15 10.76 33.91
#